data_c3ac993fce2b980e03eb9728568e8e97
#
_entry.id   c3ac993fce2b980e03eb9728568e8e97
#
_cell.length_a   1.000
_cell.length_b   1.000
_cell.length_c   1.000
_cell.angle_alpha   90.00
_cell.angle_beta   90.00
_cell.angle_gamma   90.00
#
_symmetry.space_group_name_H-M   'P 1'
#
loop_
_entity.id
_entity.type
_entity.pdbx_description
1 polymer ?
#
loop_
_entity_poly.entity_id
_entity_poly.type
_entity_poly.pdbx_seq_one_letter_code
_entity_poly.pdbx_strand_id
1 'polypeptide(L)'
;MPKNFVMQVLHTAIRIYELAVSILRNRINELGVAEPVIQQQGATNISVDLPGIQDTARAKDLIGKVATVRLQLQDMEHDAAAAAQSGVVPFGSKLYTYDGHPVLLKNQIVLKGTSIISASSRIGEDARPEVAVRVSGSDVSSFNRITAENIGKPMATVYVETKTTRKLVNGKVVVQHRQVERIINIAIIQSALGNNFQITGLESTEAAKNLALLLRSGAYPVPVDPIQERVVGPSLGKANIRMGVLSTEIGSLIVILFMMF
;
A
#
# COMPACT_ATOMS: atom_id res chain seq x y z
N MET A 1 4.05 -3.13 38.48
CA MET A 1 3.43 -2.73 37.19
C MET A 1 2.06 -3.39 37.11
N PRO A 2 0.98 -2.68 36.80
CA PRO A 2 -0.35 -3.27 36.78
C PRO A 2 -0.48 -4.31 35.66
N LYS A 3 -0.95 -5.50 36.02
CA LYS A 3 -1.20 -6.62 35.09
C LYS A 3 -2.06 -6.22 33.88
N ASN A 4 -2.91 -5.22 34.04
CA ASN A 4 -3.77 -4.68 32.97
C ASN A 4 -2.98 -3.97 31.86
N PHE A 5 -1.87 -3.33 32.16
CA PHE A 5 -1.06 -2.63 31.16
C PHE A 5 -0.35 -3.63 30.22
N VAL A 6 0.23 -4.69 30.79
CA VAL A 6 0.91 -5.73 29.99
C VAL A 6 -0.08 -6.46 29.10
N MET A 7 -1.27 -6.77 29.62
CA MET A 7 -2.32 -7.43 28.84
C MET A 7 -2.84 -6.53 27.71
N GLN A 8 -2.96 -5.24 27.95
CA GLN A 8 -3.42 -4.27 26.96
C GLN A 8 -2.40 -4.08 25.82
N VAL A 9 -1.10 -4.03 26.15
CA VAL A 9 -0.01 -3.96 25.16
C VAL A 9 0.03 -5.23 24.31
N LEU A 10 -0.12 -6.40 24.92
CA LEU A 10 -0.14 -7.68 24.22
C LEU A 10 -1.33 -7.79 23.25
N HIS A 11 -2.53 -7.40 23.67
CA HIS A 11 -3.71 -7.36 22.79
C HIS A 11 -3.52 -6.40 21.62
N THR A 12 -2.92 -5.24 21.86
CA THR A 12 -2.64 -4.26 20.79
C THR A 12 -1.64 -4.83 19.78
N ALA A 13 -0.58 -5.48 20.25
CA ALA A 13 0.43 -6.09 19.36
C ALA A 13 -0.18 -7.22 18.50
N ILE A 14 -1.01 -8.07 19.08
CA ILE A 14 -1.71 -9.14 18.35
C ILE A 14 -2.63 -8.55 17.28
N ARG A 15 -3.42 -7.54 17.61
CA ARG A 15 -4.32 -6.87 16.64
C ARG A 15 -3.56 -6.21 15.48
N ILE A 16 -2.42 -5.57 15.78
CA ILE A 16 -1.55 -4.98 14.74
C ILE A 16 -1.03 -6.07 13.80
N TYR A 17 -0.59 -7.18 14.36
CA TYR A 17 -0.11 -8.32 13.58
C TYR A 17 -1.21 -8.92 12.70
N GLU A 18 -2.38 -9.22 13.25
CA GLU A 18 -3.52 -9.76 12.49
C GLU A 18 -3.95 -8.83 11.35
N LEU A 19 -3.99 -7.52 11.60
CA LEU A 19 -4.29 -6.53 10.58
C LEU A 19 -3.21 -6.50 9.49
N ALA A 20 -1.92 -6.54 9.86
CA ALA A 20 -0.82 -6.58 8.90
C ALA A 20 -0.88 -7.84 8.03
N VAL A 21 -1.16 -9.01 8.60
CA VAL A 21 -1.34 -10.28 7.86
C VAL A 21 -2.55 -10.22 6.93
N SER A 22 -3.66 -9.62 7.38
CA SER A 22 -4.85 -9.46 6.54
C SER A 22 -4.58 -8.57 5.33
N ILE A 23 -3.91 -7.43 5.54
CA ILE A 23 -3.51 -6.52 4.45
C ILE A 23 -2.56 -7.22 3.48
N LEU A 24 -1.58 -7.94 4.01
CA LEU A 24 -0.62 -8.71 3.24
C LEU A 24 -1.31 -9.74 2.35
N ARG A 25 -2.24 -10.52 2.93
CA ARG A 25 -3.03 -11.51 2.20
C ARG A 25 -3.86 -10.88 1.08
N ASN A 26 -4.52 -9.76 1.36
CA ASN A 26 -5.30 -9.03 0.36
C ASN A 26 -4.41 -8.59 -0.81
N ARG A 27 -3.23 -8.05 -0.54
CA ARG A 27 -2.29 -7.63 -1.60
C ARG A 27 -1.78 -8.79 -2.44
N ILE A 28 -1.49 -9.92 -1.81
CA ILE A 28 -1.01 -11.12 -2.50
C ILE A 28 -2.11 -11.74 -3.38
N ASN A 29 -3.34 -11.79 -2.86
CA ASN A 29 -4.49 -12.26 -3.64
C ASN A 29 -4.73 -11.40 -4.89
N GLU A 30 -4.56 -10.08 -4.77
CA GLU A 30 -4.69 -9.15 -5.90
C GLU A 30 -3.55 -9.29 -6.93
N LEU A 31 -2.40 -9.83 -6.54
CA LEU A 31 -1.32 -10.17 -7.46
C LEU A 31 -1.62 -11.44 -8.27
N GLY A 32 -2.72 -12.12 -7.96
CA GLY A 32 -3.12 -13.37 -8.64
C GLY A 32 -2.26 -14.57 -8.25
N VAL A 33 -1.59 -14.53 -7.11
CA VAL A 33 -0.80 -15.65 -6.60
C VAL A 33 -1.74 -16.73 -6.07
N ALA A 34 -1.67 -17.92 -6.65
CA ALA A 34 -2.41 -19.07 -6.16
C ALA A 34 -1.75 -19.63 -4.88
N GLU A 35 -2.54 -19.81 -3.84
CA GLU A 35 -2.14 -20.49 -2.58
C GLU A 35 -0.87 -19.89 -1.92
N PRO A 36 -0.85 -18.60 -1.59
CA PRO A 36 0.27 -18.02 -0.86
C PRO A 36 0.35 -18.59 0.55
N VAL A 37 1.56 -18.93 1.00
CA VAL A 37 1.79 -19.36 2.38
C VAL A 37 2.27 -18.17 3.19
N ILE A 38 1.49 -17.80 4.21
CA ILE A 38 1.81 -16.69 5.11
C ILE A 38 1.91 -17.24 6.53
N GLN A 39 3.08 -17.16 7.12
CA GLN A 39 3.38 -17.72 8.44
C GLN A 39 4.06 -16.69 9.34
N GLN A 40 3.71 -16.74 10.61
CA GLN A 40 4.44 -15.99 11.62
C GLN A 40 5.79 -16.67 11.90
N GLN A 41 6.85 -15.88 11.89
CA GLN A 41 8.19 -16.33 12.19
C GLN A 41 8.76 -15.52 13.37
N GLY A 42 8.69 -16.11 14.56
CA GLY A 42 9.02 -15.39 15.80
C GLY A 42 7.97 -14.35 16.19
N ALA A 43 8.39 -13.34 16.96
CA ALA A 43 7.49 -12.34 17.52
C ALA A 43 7.17 -11.18 16.55
N THR A 44 8.07 -10.89 15.61
CA THR A 44 8.02 -9.66 14.79
C THR A 44 8.09 -9.89 13.29
N ASN A 45 8.35 -11.12 12.84
CA ASN A 45 8.56 -11.41 11.43
C ASN A 45 7.40 -12.20 10.82
N ILE A 46 7.16 -11.97 9.54
CA ILE A 46 6.19 -12.71 8.73
C ILE A 46 6.97 -13.32 7.56
N SER A 47 6.88 -14.64 7.40
CA SER A 47 7.35 -15.33 6.20
C SER A 47 6.23 -15.38 5.17
N VAL A 48 6.57 -15.13 3.92
CA VAL A 48 5.63 -15.13 2.80
C VAL A 48 6.24 -15.90 1.65
N ASP A 49 5.60 -17.00 1.28
CA ASP A 49 5.97 -17.77 0.10
C ASP A 49 4.98 -17.50 -1.03
N LEU A 50 5.49 -17.12 -2.18
CA LEU A 50 4.71 -16.73 -3.36
C LEU A 50 5.02 -17.67 -4.52
N PRO A 51 4.33 -18.81 -4.62
CA PRO A 51 4.56 -19.75 -5.69
C PRO A 51 4.11 -19.16 -7.04
N GLY A 52 4.91 -19.42 -8.09
CA GLY A 52 4.56 -19.09 -9.48
C GLY A 52 4.64 -17.60 -9.86
N ILE A 53 5.13 -16.74 -8.97
CA ILE A 53 5.28 -15.33 -9.31
C ILE A 53 6.45 -15.13 -10.28
N GLN A 54 6.19 -14.42 -11.38
CA GLN A 54 7.20 -14.16 -12.40
C GLN A 54 7.89 -12.81 -12.18
N ASP A 55 7.13 -11.78 -11.78
CA ASP A 55 7.65 -10.45 -11.49
C ASP A 55 7.80 -10.26 -9.97
N THR A 56 8.93 -10.70 -9.46
CA THR A 56 9.28 -10.58 -8.03
C THR A 56 9.48 -9.14 -7.60
N ALA A 57 9.98 -8.27 -8.50
CA ALA A 57 10.22 -6.86 -8.20
C ALA A 57 8.91 -6.12 -7.97
N ARG A 58 7.92 -6.32 -8.83
CA ARG A 58 6.57 -5.75 -8.69
C ARG A 58 5.87 -6.28 -7.43
N ALA A 59 5.97 -7.58 -7.18
CA ALA A 59 5.40 -8.18 -5.98
C ALA A 59 5.96 -7.55 -4.71
N LYS A 60 7.27 -7.41 -4.63
CA LYS A 60 7.98 -6.81 -3.50
C LYS A 60 7.58 -5.35 -3.30
N ASP A 61 7.50 -4.56 -4.38
CA ASP A 61 7.07 -3.17 -4.31
C ASP A 61 5.64 -3.05 -3.77
N LEU A 62 4.70 -3.82 -4.30
CA LEU A 62 3.30 -3.78 -3.86
C LEU A 62 3.10 -4.31 -2.44
N ILE A 63 3.79 -5.38 -2.06
CA ILE A 63 3.68 -5.99 -0.73
C ILE A 63 4.30 -5.08 0.33
N GLY A 64 5.50 -4.54 0.07
CA GLY A 64 6.25 -3.73 1.04
C GLY A 64 5.82 -2.27 1.12
N LYS A 65 5.00 -1.79 0.19
CA LYS A 65 4.65 -0.37 0.09
C LYS A 65 3.71 0.06 1.21
N VAL A 66 4.19 0.92 2.08
CA VAL A 66 3.37 1.54 3.14
C VAL A 66 2.86 2.87 2.60
N ALA A 67 1.71 2.83 1.95
CA ALA A 67 1.12 3.99 1.32
C ALA A 67 -0.37 4.13 1.66
N THR A 68 -0.82 5.35 1.76
CA THR A 68 -2.22 5.73 1.96
C THR A 68 -2.52 7.01 1.21
N VAL A 69 -3.79 7.41 1.21
CA VAL A 69 -4.19 8.72 0.75
C VAL A 69 -4.86 9.50 1.87
N ARG A 70 -4.87 10.82 1.73
CA ARG A 70 -5.70 11.71 2.52
C ARG A 70 -6.24 12.83 1.64
N LEU A 71 -7.43 13.31 1.96
CA LEU A 71 -8.03 14.44 1.29
C LEU A 71 -7.83 15.69 2.16
N GLN A 72 -7.40 16.77 1.54
CA GLN A 72 -7.15 18.07 2.19
C GLN A 72 -7.67 19.20 1.33
N LEU A 73 -8.24 20.23 1.94
CA LEU A 73 -8.64 21.43 1.21
C LEU A 73 -7.41 22.25 0.83
N GLN A 74 -7.46 22.86 -0.35
CA GLN A 74 -6.48 23.86 -0.74
C GLN A 74 -6.68 25.13 0.10
N ASP A 75 -5.58 25.70 0.54
CA ASP A 75 -5.59 27.01 1.18
C ASP A 75 -5.63 28.10 0.12
N MET A 76 -6.79 28.73 -0.02
CA MET A 76 -7.03 29.82 -0.96
C MET A 76 -6.90 31.20 -0.29
N GLU A 77 -6.60 31.24 1.00
CA GLU A 77 -6.50 32.48 1.78
C GLU A 77 -5.09 33.07 1.70
N HIS A 78 -4.09 32.22 1.40
CA HIS A 78 -2.67 32.60 1.36
C HIS A 78 -2.06 32.35 -0.01
N ASP A 79 -1.08 33.18 -0.37
CA ASP A 79 -0.36 33.06 -1.64
C ASP A 79 0.74 31.98 -1.53
N ALA A 80 0.54 30.88 -2.30
CA ALA A 80 1.46 29.76 -2.35
C ALA A 80 2.80 30.14 -3.02
N ALA A 81 2.80 31.07 -3.99
CA ALA A 81 4.02 31.52 -4.67
C ALA A 81 4.87 32.36 -3.72
N ALA A 82 4.26 33.28 -2.97
CA ALA A 82 4.95 34.03 -1.95
C ALA A 82 5.52 33.14 -0.84
N ALA A 83 4.77 32.12 -0.40
CA ALA A 83 5.25 31.17 0.59
C ALA A 83 6.45 30.34 0.07
N ALA A 84 6.44 29.97 -1.23
CA ALA A 84 7.55 29.24 -1.85
C ALA A 84 8.81 30.11 -1.98
N GLN A 85 8.67 31.37 -2.30
CA GLN A 85 9.78 32.31 -2.45
C GLN A 85 10.40 32.69 -1.10
N SER A 86 9.57 33.03 -0.12
CA SER A 86 10.03 33.46 1.20
C SER A 86 10.50 32.29 2.10
N GLY A 87 10.08 31.06 1.80
CA GLY A 87 10.28 29.90 2.67
C GLY A 87 9.42 29.90 3.92
N VAL A 88 8.54 30.92 4.09
CA VAL A 88 7.64 31.04 5.24
C VAL A 88 6.28 30.48 4.89
N VAL A 89 5.92 29.35 5.50
CA VAL A 89 4.62 28.70 5.29
C VAL A 89 3.63 29.21 6.35
N PRO A 90 2.42 29.63 5.95
CA PRO A 90 1.38 30.06 6.88
C PRO A 90 1.03 29.00 7.91
N PHE A 91 0.71 29.43 9.13
CA PHE A 91 0.28 28.52 10.18
C PHE A 91 -1.00 27.78 9.76
N GLY A 92 -1.06 26.49 9.99
CA GLY A 92 -2.22 25.66 9.62
C GLY A 92 -2.20 25.16 8.18
N SER A 93 -1.19 25.53 7.38
CA SER A 93 -1.03 25.07 6.02
C SER A 93 0.33 24.39 5.78
N LYS A 94 0.44 23.63 4.71
CA LYS A 94 1.68 22.98 4.26
C LYS A 94 1.87 23.25 2.76
N LEU A 95 3.11 23.56 2.39
CA LEU A 95 3.50 23.84 1.02
C LEU A 95 3.81 22.52 0.29
N TYR A 96 3.24 22.38 -0.90
CA TYR A 96 3.47 21.30 -1.85
C TYR A 96 3.80 21.86 -3.22
N THR A 97 4.27 20.98 -4.09
CA THR A 97 4.39 21.26 -5.53
C THR A 97 3.44 20.33 -6.28
N TYR A 98 2.63 20.88 -7.15
CA TYR A 98 1.73 20.15 -8.03
C TYR A 98 1.85 20.71 -9.44
N ASP A 99 2.15 19.85 -10.40
CA ASP A 99 2.32 20.22 -11.82
C ASP A 99 3.31 21.39 -12.03
N GLY A 100 4.40 21.38 -11.25
CA GLY A 100 5.44 22.44 -11.28
C GLY A 100 5.09 23.73 -10.53
N HIS A 101 3.88 23.86 -10.01
CA HIS A 101 3.42 25.05 -9.29
C HIS A 101 3.34 24.81 -7.78
N PRO A 102 3.69 25.84 -6.95
CA PRO A 102 3.49 25.77 -5.52
C PRO A 102 2.01 25.78 -5.16
N VAL A 103 1.62 24.94 -4.23
CA VAL A 103 0.25 24.81 -3.73
C VAL A 103 0.27 24.71 -2.21
N LEU A 104 -0.56 25.49 -1.53
CA LEU A 104 -0.78 25.38 -0.10
C LEU A 104 -2.01 24.51 0.18
N LEU A 105 -1.85 23.52 1.05
CA LEU A 105 -2.96 22.71 1.55
C LEU A 105 -3.16 22.97 3.04
N LYS A 106 -4.41 23.06 3.48
CA LYS A 106 -4.75 23.13 4.90
C LYS A 106 -4.33 21.83 5.59
N ASN A 107 -3.74 21.92 6.78
CA ASN A 107 -3.29 20.74 7.54
C ASN A 107 -4.45 19.83 8.00
N GLN A 108 -5.67 20.39 8.01
CA GLN A 108 -6.86 19.62 8.34
C GLN A 108 -7.10 18.51 7.31
N ILE A 109 -7.13 17.28 7.79
CA ILE A 109 -7.46 16.12 6.96
C ILE A 109 -8.99 16.01 6.89
N VAL A 110 -9.53 16.09 5.68
CA VAL A 110 -10.97 15.98 5.41
C VAL A 110 -11.42 14.52 5.43
N LEU A 111 -10.59 13.63 4.86
CA LEU A 111 -10.80 12.17 4.88
C LEU A 111 -9.46 11.44 4.97
N LYS A 112 -9.39 10.44 5.82
CA LYS A 112 -8.24 9.53 5.94
C LYS A 112 -8.43 8.30 5.07
N GLY A 113 -7.35 7.79 4.50
CA GLY A 113 -7.36 6.55 3.71
C GLY A 113 -7.82 5.32 4.50
N THR A 114 -7.71 5.34 5.82
CA THR A 114 -8.21 4.27 6.70
C THR A 114 -9.73 4.11 6.68
N SER A 115 -10.46 5.14 6.24
CA SER A 115 -11.92 5.10 6.10
C SER A 115 -12.36 4.50 4.75
N ILE A 116 -11.41 4.18 3.86
CA ILE A 116 -11.68 3.56 2.57
C ILE A 116 -11.90 2.07 2.75
N ILE A 117 -13.06 1.59 2.33
CA ILE A 117 -13.45 0.17 2.41
C ILE A 117 -13.40 -0.55 1.05
N SER A 118 -13.44 0.21 -0.04
CA SER A 118 -13.35 -0.35 -1.39
C SER A 118 -12.76 0.67 -2.34
N ALA A 119 -11.95 0.20 -3.26
CA ALA A 119 -11.40 0.99 -4.35
C ALA A 119 -11.29 0.13 -5.61
N SER A 120 -11.66 0.66 -6.76
CA SER A 120 -11.56 -0.03 -8.05
C SER A 120 -11.12 0.93 -9.15
N SER A 121 -10.17 0.49 -9.96
CA SER A 121 -9.76 1.24 -11.14
C SER A 121 -10.75 1.05 -12.27
N ARG A 122 -11.06 2.09 -12.99
CA ARG A 122 -11.89 2.07 -14.18
C ARG A 122 -11.49 3.18 -15.15
N ILE A 123 -12.05 3.13 -16.33
CA ILE A 123 -11.97 4.25 -17.28
C ILE A 123 -13.18 5.14 -17.04
N GLY A 124 -12.95 6.41 -16.81
CA GLY A 124 -13.99 7.42 -16.61
C GLY A 124 -14.71 7.79 -17.92
N GLU A 125 -15.72 8.64 -17.81
CA GLU A 125 -16.52 9.10 -18.97
C GLU A 125 -15.68 9.94 -19.95
N ASP A 126 -14.61 10.57 -19.46
CA ASP A 126 -13.63 11.33 -20.25
C ASP A 126 -12.53 10.44 -20.88
N ALA A 127 -12.71 9.12 -20.86
CA ALA A 127 -11.76 8.10 -21.31
C ALA A 127 -10.42 8.13 -20.57
N ARG A 128 -10.34 8.76 -19.38
CA ARG A 128 -9.16 8.81 -18.53
C ARG A 128 -9.24 7.77 -17.41
N PRO A 129 -8.07 7.28 -16.94
CA PRO A 129 -8.04 6.35 -15.80
C PRO A 129 -8.46 7.07 -14.52
N GLU A 130 -9.35 6.42 -13.77
CA GLU A 130 -9.82 6.89 -12.47
C GLU A 130 -9.91 5.74 -11.45
N VAL A 131 -9.98 6.09 -10.18
CA VAL A 131 -10.24 5.14 -9.10
C VAL A 131 -11.56 5.53 -8.44
N ALA A 132 -12.55 4.64 -8.54
CA ALA A 132 -13.78 4.74 -7.78
C ALA A 132 -13.53 4.27 -6.35
N VAL A 133 -13.89 5.09 -5.37
CA VAL A 133 -13.61 4.87 -3.95
C VAL A 133 -14.93 4.85 -3.18
N ARG A 134 -15.05 3.88 -2.29
CA ARG A 134 -16.14 3.80 -1.30
C ARG A 134 -15.56 3.93 0.10
N VAL A 135 -16.19 4.79 0.90
CA VAL A 135 -15.81 5.04 2.27
C VAL A 135 -16.93 4.64 3.24
N SER A 136 -16.54 4.30 4.47
CA SER A 136 -17.45 3.97 5.56
C SER A 136 -16.85 4.41 6.90
N GLY A 137 -17.68 4.38 7.93
CA GLY A 137 -17.26 4.70 9.29
C GLY A 137 -17.71 6.08 9.76
N SER A 138 -17.25 6.46 10.93
CA SER A 138 -17.61 7.73 11.60
C SER A 138 -17.18 8.98 10.82
N ASP A 139 -16.14 8.85 10.00
CA ASP A 139 -15.56 9.98 9.25
C ASP A 139 -16.46 10.45 8.10
N VAL A 140 -17.38 9.60 7.61
CA VAL A 140 -18.24 9.90 6.44
C VAL A 140 -19.15 11.10 6.71
N SER A 141 -19.74 11.19 7.89
CA SER A 141 -20.60 12.32 8.25
C SER A 141 -19.84 13.65 8.27
N SER A 142 -18.62 13.64 8.84
CA SER A 142 -17.74 14.80 8.83
C SER A 142 -17.27 15.14 7.42
N PHE A 143 -16.95 14.13 6.61
CA PHE A 143 -16.57 14.29 5.22
C PHE A 143 -17.67 14.92 4.39
N ASN A 144 -18.91 14.43 4.51
CA ASN A 144 -20.07 14.99 3.83
C ASN A 144 -20.29 16.45 4.24
N ARG A 145 -20.28 16.76 5.54
CA ARG A 145 -20.46 18.11 6.06
C ARG A 145 -19.38 19.06 5.55
N ILE A 146 -18.09 18.67 5.66
CA ILE A 146 -16.96 19.53 5.22
C ILE A 146 -17.04 19.77 3.72
N THR A 147 -17.38 18.77 2.91
CA THR A 147 -17.49 18.96 1.46
C THR A 147 -18.70 19.80 1.09
N ALA A 148 -19.82 19.69 1.82
CA ALA A 148 -20.99 20.55 1.65
C ALA A 148 -20.70 22.02 1.94
N GLU A 149 -19.93 22.30 2.99
CA GLU A 149 -19.51 23.66 3.39
C GLU A 149 -18.46 24.26 2.44
N ASN A 150 -17.82 23.46 1.61
CA ASN A 150 -16.72 23.87 0.73
C ASN A 150 -16.99 23.59 -0.75
N ILE A 151 -18.26 23.54 -1.17
CA ILE A 151 -18.64 23.45 -2.59
C ILE A 151 -18.02 24.62 -3.36
N GLY A 152 -17.48 24.36 -4.53
CA GLY A 152 -16.76 25.32 -5.37
C GLY A 152 -15.29 25.52 -5.00
N LYS A 153 -14.82 24.96 -3.88
CA LYS A 153 -13.41 25.05 -3.48
C LYS A 153 -12.62 23.83 -3.95
N PRO A 154 -11.31 24.00 -4.24
CA PRO A 154 -10.45 22.89 -4.60
C PRO A 154 -10.08 22.03 -3.41
N MET A 155 -10.10 20.71 -3.62
CA MET A 155 -9.67 19.69 -2.69
C MET A 155 -8.63 18.80 -3.34
N ALA A 156 -7.52 18.58 -2.64
CA ALA A 156 -6.41 17.78 -3.08
C ALA A 156 -6.50 16.35 -2.55
N THR A 157 -6.18 15.39 -3.41
CA THR A 157 -5.85 14.02 -3.03
C THR A 157 -4.36 13.91 -2.83
N VAL A 158 -3.92 13.73 -1.60
CA VAL A 158 -2.51 13.60 -1.24
C VAL A 158 -2.18 12.14 -1.02
N TYR A 159 -1.23 11.64 -1.79
CA TYR A 159 -0.61 10.35 -1.60
C TYR A 159 0.50 10.45 -0.56
N VAL A 160 0.45 9.60 0.44
CA VAL A 160 1.41 9.56 1.55
C VAL A 160 2.07 8.18 1.55
N GLU A 161 3.36 8.15 1.33
CA GLU A 161 4.16 6.92 1.31
C GLU A 161 5.22 6.99 2.40
N THR A 162 5.34 5.94 3.20
CA THR A 162 6.44 5.81 4.15
C THR A 162 7.57 5.03 3.47
N LYS A 163 8.68 5.72 3.20
CA LYS A 163 9.91 5.11 2.68
C LYS A 163 10.85 4.78 3.81
N THR A 164 11.31 3.54 3.81
CA THR A 164 12.33 3.07 4.73
C THR A 164 13.70 3.20 4.09
N THR A 165 14.60 3.92 4.77
CA THR A 165 16.00 4.04 4.35
C THR A 165 16.88 3.40 5.42
N ARG A 166 17.75 2.49 5.00
CA ARG A 166 18.75 1.86 5.88
C ARG A 166 20.10 2.55 5.67
N LYS A 167 20.64 3.12 6.73
CA LYS A 167 21.99 3.73 6.73
C LYS A 167 22.88 3.00 7.71
N LEU A 168 24.10 2.74 7.28
CA LEU A 168 25.13 2.22 8.18
C LEU A 168 25.77 3.40 8.91
N VAL A 169 25.54 3.50 10.22
CA VAL A 169 26.13 4.53 11.07
C VAL A 169 26.92 3.82 12.17
N ASN A 170 28.23 4.08 12.23
CA ASN A 170 29.14 3.45 13.21
C ASN A 170 29.06 1.91 13.26
N GLY A 171 28.96 1.26 12.09
CA GLY A 171 28.85 -0.20 11.99
C GLY A 171 27.48 -0.79 12.38
N LYS A 172 26.50 0.04 12.74
CA LYS A 172 25.13 -0.37 13.04
C LYS A 172 24.18 0.09 11.94
N VAL A 173 23.27 -0.79 11.55
CA VAL A 173 22.20 -0.43 10.59
C VAL A 173 21.15 0.39 11.34
N VAL A 174 21.04 1.66 10.95
CA VAL A 174 19.99 2.56 11.44
C VAL A 174 18.89 2.60 10.39
N VAL A 175 17.68 2.24 10.79
CA VAL A 175 16.49 2.30 9.95
C VAL A 175 15.80 3.63 10.16
N GLN A 176 15.62 4.40 9.09
CA GLN A 176 14.90 5.66 9.11
C GLN A 176 13.65 5.56 8.26
N HIS A 177 12.49 5.88 8.84
CA HIS A 177 11.23 6.01 8.13
C HIS A 177 10.99 7.47 7.79
N ARG A 178 10.83 7.75 6.49
CA ARG A 178 10.51 9.09 5.99
C ARG A 178 9.19 9.05 5.26
N GLN A 179 8.26 9.90 5.65
CA GLN A 179 7.05 10.11 4.87
C GLN A 179 7.35 11.02 3.68
N VAL A 180 6.99 10.53 2.50
CA VAL A 180 7.01 11.27 1.24
C VAL A 180 5.57 11.51 0.85
N GLU A 181 5.23 12.77 0.66
CA GLU A 181 3.88 13.19 0.33
C GLU A 181 3.89 13.85 -1.05
N ARG A 182 2.92 13.52 -1.87
CA ARG A 182 2.72 14.16 -3.17
C ARG A 182 1.24 14.32 -3.46
N ILE A 183 0.88 15.40 -4.11
CA ILE A 183 -0.47 15.58 -4.61
C ILE A 183 -0.62 14.71 -5.87
N ILE A 184 -1.70 13.90 -5.93
CA ILE A 184 -2.05 13.12 -7.11
C ILE A 184 -2.98 13.93 -8.00
N ASN A 185 -3.95 14.62 -7.37
CA ASN A 185 -5.00 15.34 -8.04
C ASN A 185 -5.49 16.50 -7.17
N ILE A 186 -5.92 17.58 -7.84
CA ILE A 186 -6.71 18.65 -7.24
C ILE A 186 -8.00 18.77 -8.06
N ALA A 187 -9.15 18.63 -7.42
CA ALA A 187 -10.45 18.74 -8.05
C ALA A 187 -11.35 19.71 -7.26
N ILE A 188 -12.21 20.43 -8.00
CA ILE A 188 -13.19 21.31 -7.38
C ILE A 188 -14.34 20.46 -6.83
N ILE A 189 -14.75 20.70 -5.60
CA ILE A 189 -15.90 20.07 -4.97
C ILE A 189 -17.17 20.57 -5.65
N GLN A 190 -17.84 19.73 -6.42
CA GLN A 190 -19.05 20.12 -7.16
C GLN A 190 -20.33 19.96 -6.33
N SER A 191 -20.32 19.01 -5.39
CA SER A 191 -21.44 18.72 -4.50
C SER A 191 -20.93 18.13 -3.19
N ALA A 192 -21.78 18.05 -2.19
CA ALA A 192 -21.48 17.29 -0.97
C ALA A 192 -21.13 15.84 -1.32
N LEU A 193 -19.95 15.39 -0.92
CA LEU A 193 -19.47 14.04 -1.19
C LEU A 193 -20.02 13.09 -0.13
N GLY A 194 -20.64 12.00 -0.61
CA GLY A 194 -21.15 10.94 0.24
C GLY A 194 -20.14 9.80 0.41
N ASN A 195 -20.70 8.60 0.50
CA ASN A 195 -19.90 7.38 0.70
C ASN A 195 -19.10 6.95 -0.53
N ASN A 196 -19.37 7.54 -1.70
CA ASN A 196 -18.69 7.21 -2.95
C ASN A 196 -18.14 8.47 -3.59
N PHE A 197 -16.90 8.39 -4.06
CA PHE A 197 -16.26 9.44 -4.86
C PHE A 197 -15.23 8.84 -5.81
N GLN A 198 -14.66 9.68 -6.68
CA GLN A 198 -13.69 9.26 -7.69
C GLN A 198 -12.40 10.06 -7.53
N ILE A 199 -11.27 9.38 -7.69
CA ILE A 199 -9.94 10.00 -7.82
C ILE A 199 -9.61 9.97 -9.31
N THR A 200 -9.53 11.14 -9.91
CA THR A 200 -9.19 11.36 -11.33
C THR A 200 -7.77 11.92 -11.46
N GLY A 201 -7.32 12.27 -12.67
CA GLY A 201 -6.01 12.89 -12.89
C GLY A 201 -4.84 11.94 -12.71
N LEU A 202 -5.06 10.63 -12.93
CA LEU A 202 -4.01 9.62 -12.85
C LEU A 202 -3.29 9.49 -14.20
N GLU A 203 -1.97 9.34 -14.16
CA GLU A 203 -1.09 9.35 -15.34
C GLU A 203 -1.33 8.14 -16.27
N SER A 204 -1.74 6.99 -15.71
CA SER A 204 -1.93 5.76 -16.49
C SER A 204 -2.95 4.83 -15.86
N THR A 205 -3.48 3.90 -16.67
CA THR A 205 -4.34 2.80 -16.18
C THR A 205 -3.61 1.92 -15.15
N GLU A 206 -2.29 1.74 -15.30
CA GLU A 206 -1.51 0.99 -14.35
C GLU A 206 -1.36 1.73 -13.02
N ALA A 207 -1.13 3.04 -13.04
CA ALA A 207 -1.14 3.88 -11.84
C ALA A 207 -2.48 3.81 -11.11
N ALA A 208 -3.59 3.82 -11.85
CA ALA A 208 -4.94 3.66 -11.30
C ALA A 208 -5.14 2.28 -10.65
N LYS A 209 -4.71 1.20 -11.32
CA LYS A 209 -4.77 -0.17 -10.77
C LYS A 209 -3.95 -0.31 -9.50
N ASN A 210 -2.71 0.18 -9.51
CA ASN A 210 -1.82 0.12 -8.34
C ASN A 210 -2.37 0.95 -7.17
N LEU A 211 -2.91 2.13 -7.45
CA LEU A 211 -3.54 2.95 -6.41
C LEU A 211 -4.79 2.28 -5.84
N ALA A 212 -5.67 1.76 -6.70
CA ALA A 212 -6.87 1.04 -6.26
C ALA A 212 -6.52 -0.18 -5.40
N LEU A 213 -5.48 -0.93 -5.78
CA LEU A 213 -4.98 -2.06 -5.00
C LEU A 213 -4.52 -1.62 -3.60
N LEU A 214 -3.67 -0.58 -3.53
CA LEU A 214 -3.17 -0.08 -2.25
C LEU A 214 -4.29 0.43 -1.35
N LEU A 215 -5.27 1.13 -1.92
CA LEU A 215 -6.41 1.65 -1.16
C LEU A 215 -7.33 0.55 -0.65
N ARG A 216 -7.64 -0.45 -1.50
CA ARG A 216 -8.51 -1.57 -1.15
C ARG A 216 -7.87 -2.50 -0.12
N SER A 217 -6.56 -2.76 -0.25
CA SER A 217 -5.84 -3.62 0.69
C SER A 217 -5.59 -2.97 2.05
N GLY A 218 -5.80 -1.66 2.15
CA GLY A 218 -5.57 -0.89 3.37
C GLY A 218 -4.13 -0.44 3.57
N ALA A 219 -3.95 0.47 4.51
CA ALA A 219 -2.63 0.92 4.94
C ALA A 219 -2.13 0.05 6.10
N TYR A 220 -0.87 -0.37 6.04
CA TYR A 220 -0.27 -1.06 7.19
C TYR A 220 -0.31 -0.17 8.44
N PRO A 221 -0.68 -0.71 9.59
CA PRO A 221 -0.72 0.03 10.84
C PRO A 221 0.68 0.44 11.34
N VAL A 222 1.69 -0.29 10.90
CA VAL A 222 3.11 -0.05 11.19
C VAL A 222 3.93 -0.24 9.91
N PRO A 223 5.11 0.38 9.80
CA PRO A 223 6.03 0.12 8.70
C PRO A 223 6.42 -1.37 8.63
N VAL A 224 6.39 -1.95 7.44
CA VAL A 224 6.78 -3.33 7.16
C VAL A 224 7.98 -3.30 6.23
N ASP A 225 9.08 -3.90 6.69
CA ASP A 225 10.34 -3.89 5.95
C ASP A 225 10.73 -5.30 5.51
N PRO A 226 11.07 -5.52 4.23
CA PRO A 226 11.61 -6.79 3.79
C PRO A 226 13.00 -7.00 4.41
N ILE A 227 13.14 -8.07 5.20
CA ILE A 227 14.39 -8.42 5.89
C ILE A 227 15.24 -9.33 5.02
N GLN A 228 14.60 -10.32 4.40
CA GLN A 228 15.25 -11.34 3.58
C GLN A 228 14.40 -11.68 2.38
N GLU A 229 15.05 -11.89 1.26
CA GLU A 229 14.43 -12.34 0.02
C GLU A 229 15.18 -13.56 -0.50
N ARG A 230 14.43 -14.60 -0.87
CA ARG A 230 14.97 -15.79 -1.51
C ARG A 230 14.14 -16.14 -2.72
N VAL A 231 14.76 -16.11 -3.88
CA VAL A 231 14.13 -16.54 -5.14
C VAL A 231 14.60 -17.94 -5.45
N VAL A 232 13.64 -18.88 -5.53
CA VAL A 232 13.91 -20.27 -5.94
C VAL A 232 13.55 -20.40 -7.40
N GLY A 233 14.57 -20.49 -8.26
CA GLY A 233 14.38 -20.60 -9.69
C GLY A 233 13.86 -21.98 -10.13
N PRO A 234 13.27 -22.07 -11.35
CA PRO A 234 12.73 -23.34 -11.91
C PRO A 234 13.80 -24.42 -12.15
N SER A 235 15.06 -24.06 -12.09
CA SER A 235 16.20 -24.99 -12.31
C SER A 235 16.26 -26.12 -11.27
N LEU A 236 15.93 -25.81 -10.00
CA LEU A 236 15.90 -26.83 -8.94
C LEU A 236 14.75 -27.84 -9.14
N GLY A 237 13.58 -27.38 -9.59
CA GLY A 237 12.48 -28.26 -9.94
C GLY A 237 12.82 -29.19 -11.12
N LYS A 238 13.45 -28.68 -12.18
CA LYS A 238 13.88 -29.48 -13.34
C LYS A 238 14.90 -30.54 -12.96
N ALA A 239 15.88 -30.21 -12.09
CA ALA A 239 16.88 -31.18 -11.64
C ALA A 239 16.23 -32.30 -10.81
N ASN A 240 15.31 -31.97 -9.90
CA ASN A 240 14.60 -32.94 -9.08
C ASN A 240 13.69 -33.85 -9.92
N ILE A 241 12.96 -33.30 -10.89
CA ILE A 241 12.12 -34.07 -11.83
C ILE A 241 13.00 -35.03 -12.62
N ARG A 242 14.14 -34.58 -13.16
CA ARG A 242 15.06 -35.41 -13.94
C ARG A 242 15.64 -36.58 -13.09
N MET A 243 16.03 -36.29 -11.84
CA MET A 243 16.50 -37.32 -10.92
C MET A 243 15.38 -38.32 -10.55
N GLY A 244 14.16 -37.83 -10.33
CA GLY A 244 13.00 -38.67 -10.07
C GLY A 244 12.66 -39.61 -11.23
N VAL A 245 12.64 -39.11 -12.46
CA VAL A 245 12.42 -39.91 -13.66
C VAL A 245 13.52 -40.98 -13.81
N LEU A 246 14.80 -40.60 -13.69
CA LEU A 246 15.91 -41.53 -13.79
C LEU A 246 15.86 -42.62 -12.73
N SER A 247 15.51 -42.26 -11.48
CA SER A 247 15.33 -43.25 -10.38
C SER A 247 14.20 -44.23 -10.67
N THR A 248 13.10 -43.77 -11.24
CA THR A 248 11.97 -44.59 -11.63
C THR A 248 12.33 -45.56 -12.76
N GLU A 249 13.06 -45.07 -13.78
CA GLU A 249 13.53 -45.87 -14.89
C GLU A 249 14.46 -47.02 -14.39
N ILE A 250 15.47 -46.67 -13.58
CA ILE A 250 16.41 -47.65 -13.02
C ILE A 250 15.66 -48.66 -12.12
N GLY A 251 14.77 -48.20 -11.25
CA GLY A 251 13.98 -49.06 -10.37
C GLY A 251 13.10 -50.03 -11.16
N SER A 252 12.43 -49.55 -12.22
CA SER A 252 11.61 -50.39 -13.10
C SER A 252 12.46 -51.50 -13.80
N LEU A 253 13.66 -51.13 -14.27
CA LEU A 253 14.54 -52.05 -14.94
C LEU A 253 15.04 -53.17 -13.99
N ILE A 254 15.37 -52.83 -12.76
CA ILE A 254 15.76 -53.79 -11.72
C ILE A 254 14.60 -54.77 -11.41
N VAL A 255 13.37 -54.24 -11.28
CA VAL A 255 12.19 -55.11 -11.01
C VAL A 255 11.93 -56.07 -12.17
N ILE A 256 12.01 -55.59 -13.42
CA ILE A 256 11.84 -56.44 -14.62
C ILE A 256 12.92 -57.55 -14.64
N LEU A 257 14.18 -57.21 -14.41
CA LEU A 257 15.26 -58.18 -14.34
C LEU A 257 15.03 -59.22 -13.22
N PHE A 258 14.58 -58.78 -12.06
CA PHE A 258 14.24 -59.68 -10.93
C PHE A 258 13.06 -60.62 -11.24
N MET A 259 12.08 -60.16 -12.02
CA MET A 259 10.93 -60.98 -12.42
C MET A 259 11.27 -61.99 -13.57
N MET A 260 12.35 -61.73 -14.30
CA MET A 260 12.81 -62.67 -15.38
C MET A 260 13.69 -63.76 -14.87
N PHE A 261 14.23 -63.70 -13.65
CA PHE A 261 15.03 -64.69 -12.99
C PHE A 261 14.21 -65.50 -11.97
#